data_d6432852812fc0c7fa7716bac3c2bc51
#
_entry.id   d6432852812fc0c7fa7716bac3c2bc51
#
_cell.length_a   1.000
_cell.length_b   1.000
_cell.length_c   1.000
_cell.angle_alpha   90.00
_cell.angle_beta   90.00
_cell.angle_gamma   90.00
#
_symmetry.space_group_name_H-M   'P 1'
#
loop_
_entity.id
_entity.type
_entity.pdbx_description
1 polymer ?
#
loop_
_entity_poly.entity_id
_entity_poly.type
_entity_poly.pdbx_seq_one_letter_code
_entity_poly.pdbx_strand_id
1 'polypeptide(L)'
;MMIQKSGIKSMILIALFTALIIVGAFIKIPNPFFPVPFTLQGVFCALAGLVLGSKRGACAVGLYIVMGLSGLPVFTLPSGPQYIFQPTFGFLLGFVATAYIIGKVSEPEGSFTPAKAFAASYLGLFVQYVIGILHMYAIYNFYNNRPTGFWALVSGMALYFLKDLILFSFVASVSPVIKRRLAAFSS
;
A
#
# COMPACT_ATOMS: atom_id res chain seq x y z
N MET A 1 23.16 -10.29 23.36
CA MET A 1 22.84 -8.85 23.45
C MET A 1 22.65 -8.16 22.08
N MET A 2 23.28 -8.63 20.99
CA MET A 2 23.12 -8.06 19.62
C MET A 2 21.75 -8.34 18.97
N ILE A 3 21.13 -9.49 19.24
CA ILE A 3 19.83 -9.88 18.68
C ILE A 3 18.70 -8.95 19.16
N GLN A 4 18.75 -8.47 20.39
CA GLN A 4 17.75 -7.60 20.99
C GLN A 4 17.74 -6.19 20.35
N LYS A 5 18.92 -5.62 20.03
CA LYS A 5 19.02 -4.31 19.35
C LYS A 5 18.47 -4.35 17.93
N SER A 6 18.60 -5.45 17.21
CA SER A 6 18.03 -5.64 15.86
C SER A 6 16.50 -5.71 15.91
N GLY A 7 15.92 -6.35 16.93
CA GLY A 7 14.48 -6.43 17.12
C GLY A 7 13.83 -5.07 17.38
N ILE A 8 14.38 -4.31 18.32
CA ILE A 8 13.87 -2.97 18.68
C ILE A 8 13.95 -2.01 17.48
N LYS A 9 15.09 -1.99 16.77
CA LYS A 9 15.24 -1.17 15.56
C LYS A 9 14.17 -1.50 14.51
N SER A 10 13.89 -2.80 14.31
CA SER A 10 12.82 -3.23 13.39
C SER A 10 11.44 -2.75 13.82
N MET A 11 11.12 -2.83 15.10
CA MET A 11 9.84 -2.37 15.64
C MET A 11 9.67 -0.85 15.45
N ILE A 12 10.71 -0.07 15.74
CA ILE A 12 10.71 1.39 15.54
C ILE A 12 10.46 1.73 14.06
N LEU A 13 11.13 1.03 13.14
CA LEU A 13 10.96 1.27 11.71
C LEU A 13 9.56 0.88 11.22
N ILE A 14 8.99 -0.24 11.70
CA ILE A 14 7.62 -0.64 11.39
C ILE A 14 6.65 0.45 11.87
N ALA A 15 6.78 0.90 13.12
CA ALA A 15 5.92 1.96 13.68
C ALA A 15 6.04 3.28 12.89
N LEU A 16 7.27 3.66 12.50
CA LEU A 16 7.51 4.86 11.69
C LEU A 16 6.81 4.77 10.34
N PHE A 17 6.96 3.64 9.63
CA PHE A 17 6.30 3.46 8.34
C PHE A 17 4.78 3.36 8.48
N THR A 18 4.26 2.75 9.55
CA THR A 18 2.82 2.78 9.86
C THR A 18 2.34 4.23 10.01
N ALA A 19 3.07 5.07 10.73
CA ALA A 19 2.74 6.49 10.87
C ALA A 19 2.79 7.23 9.52
N LEU A 20 3.79 6.96 8.67
CA LEU A 20 3.86 7.54 7.32
C LEU A 20 2.68 7.11 6.43
N ILE A 21 2.23 5.86 6.55
CA ILE A 21 1.04 5.35 5.82
C ILE A 21 -0.22 6.10 6.29
N ILE A 22 -0.36 6.34 7.60
CA ILE A 22 -1.45 7.14 8.17
C ILE A 22 -1.41 8.57 7.60
N VAL A 23 -0.25 9.22 7.66
CA VAL A 23 -0.08 10.57 7.06
C VAL A 23 -0.46 10.56 5.59
N GLY A 24 -0.01 9.57 4.83
CA GLY A 24 -0.34 9.41 3.41
C GLY A 24 -1.83 9.24 3.13
N ALA A 25 -2.58 8.61 4.05
CA ALA A 25 -4.03 8.48 3.96
C ALA A 25 -4.75 9.83 4.18
N PHE A 26 -4.18 10.72 4.99
CA PHE A 26 -4.74 12.05 5.25
C PHE A 26 -4.30 13.10 4.22
N ILE A 27 -3.26 12.87 3.43
CA ILE A 27 -2.93 13.71 2.28
C ILE A 27 -3.93 13.40 1.15
N LYS A 28 -5.02 14.17 1.14
CA LYS A 28 -6.14 13.98 0.22
C LYS A 28 -6.09 15.02 -0.88
N ILE A 29 -6.04 14.57 -2.13
CA ILE A 29 -6.21 15.42 -3.31
C ILE A 29 -7.69 15.34 -3.69
N PRO A 30 -8.43 16.45 -3.65
CA PRO A 30 -9.85 16.45 -4.01
C PRO A 30 -10.07 15.91 -5.43
N ASN A 31 -11.04 15.04 -5.57
CA ASN A 31 -11.44 14.52 -6.87
C ASN A 31 -12.87 14.97 -7.17
N PRO A 32 -13.06 15.86 -8.17
CA PRO A 32 -14.38 16.39 -8.49
C PRO A 32 -15.30 15.36 -9.15
N PHE A 33 -14.77 14.25 -9.65
CA PHE A 33 -15.53 13.25 -10.40
C PHE A 33 -16.02 12.08 -9.53
N PHE A 34 -15.38 11.83 -8.38
CA PHE A 34 -15.70 10.69 -7.53
C PHE A 34 -15.67 11.06 -6.04
N PRO A 35 -16.52 10.42 -5.22
CA PRO A 35 -16.64 10.75 -3.79
C PRO A 35 -15.42 10.33 -2.96
N VAL A 36 -14.54 9.46 -3.49
CA VAL A 36 -13.33 9.02 -2.81
C VAL A 36 -12.16 9.91 -3.24
N PRO A 37 -11.46 10.60 -2.32
CA PRO A 37 -10.32 11.44 -2.66
C PRO A 37 -9.12 10.59 -3.09
N PHE A 38 -8.23 11.17 -3.90
CA PHE A 38 -6.92 10.59 -4.14
C PHE A 38 -6.06 10.73 -2.90
N THR A 39 -5.32 9.68 -2.54
CA THR A 39 -4.40 9.69 -1.40
C THR A 39 -2.98 9.30 -1.83
N LEU A 40 -1.99 9.64 -1.01
CA LEU A 40 -0.61 9.20 -1.18
C LEU A 40 -0.30 7.89 -0.42
N GLN A 41 -1.31 7.27 0.17
CA GLN A 41 -1.17 6.07 1.00
C GLN A 41 -0.43 4.94 0.27
N GLY A 42 -0.78 4.67 -0.99
CA GLY A 42 -0.13 3.62 -1.80
C GLY A 42 1.37 3.83 -1.98
N VAL A 43 1.82 5.07 -2.09
CA VAL A 43 3.25 5.43 -2.17
C VAL A 43 3.99 5.00 -0.91
N PHE A 44 3.46 5.32 0.27
CA PHE A 44 4.10 4.96 1.54
C PHE A 44 4.06 3.46 1.80
N CYS A 45 3.01 2.75 1.34
CA CYS A 45 2.97 1.28 1.38
C CYS A 45 4.04 0.66 0.48
N ALA A 46 4.23 1.18 -0.73
CA ALA A 46 5.27 0.74 -1.65
C ALA A 46 6.68 1.01 -1.08
N LEU A 47 6.90 2.20 -0.51
CA LEU A 47 8.15 2.55 0.17
C LEU A 47 8.40 1.69 1.41
N ALA A 48 7.37 1.33 2.18
CA ALA A 48 7.51 0.42 3.31
C ALA A 48 8.06 -0.95 2.86
N GLY A 49 7.51 -1.52 1.79
CA GLY A 49 8.03 -2.75 1.19
C GLY A 49 9.48 -2.61 0.74
N LEU A 50 9.78 -1.53 0.00
CA LEU A 50 11.11 -1.26 -0.52
C LEU A 50 12.19 -1.14 0.58
N VAL A 51 11.88 -0.37 1.63
CA VAL A 51 12.86 0.01 2.67
C VAL A 51 12.98 -1.08 3.74
N LEU A 52 11.86 -1.63 4.19
CA LEU A 52 11.82 -2.61 5.28
C LEU A 52 11.96 -4.06 4.80
N GLY A 53 11.77 -4.30 3.50
CA GLY A 53 11.66 -5.65 2.94
C GLY A 53 10.25 -6.22 3.05
N SER A 54 10.04 -7.43 2.53
CA SER A 54 8.73 -8.02 2.32
C SER A 54 7.91 -8.18 3.60
N LYS A 55 8.46 -8.88 4.59
CA LYS A 55 7.73 -9.20 5.83
C LYS A 55 7.47 -7.98 6.69
N ARG A 56 8.48 -7.11 6.88
CA ARG A 56 8.35 -5.93 7.74
C ARG A 56 7.49 -4.84 7.08
N GLY A 57 7.62 -4.68 5.76
CA GLY A 57 6.78 -3.76 4.99
C GLY A 57 5.31 -4.16 5.05
N ALA A 58 5.00 -5.44 4.79
CA ALA A 58 3.65 -5.97 4.94
C ALA A 58 3.13 -5.85 6.38
N CYS A 59 4.00 -6.05 7.39
CA CYS A 59 3.65 -5.89 8.80
C CYS A 59 3.28 -4.42 9.12
N ALA A 60 3.99 -3.43 8.57
CA ALA A 60 3.67 -2.01 8.78
C ALA A 60 2.29 -1.65 8.22
N VAL A 61 1.96 -2.14 7.01
CA VAL A 61 0.62 -1.96 6.43
C VAL A 61 -0.43 -2.73 7.20
N GLY A 62 -0.14 -3.96 7.63
CA GLY A 62 -1.03 -4.77 8.47
C GLY A 62 -1.35 -4.09 9.80
N LEU A 63 -0.34 -3.51 10.46
CA LEU A 63 -0.51 -2.76 11.71
C LEU A 63 -1.43 -1.54 11.51
N TYR A 64 -1.25 -0.78 10.40
CA TYR A 64 -2.16 0.30 10.03
C TYR A 64 -3.62 -0.18 9.93
N ILE A 65 -3.85 -1.33 9.27
CA ILE A 65 -5.20 -1.91 9.12
C ILE A 65 -5.77 -2.31 10.46
N VAL A 66 -4.98 -2.99 11.31
CA VAL A 66 -5.41 -3.42 12.65
C VAL A 66 -5.78 -2.21 13.51
N MET A 67 -4.97 -1.15 13.50
CA MET A 67 -5.27 0.10 14.21
C MET A 67 -6.60 0.70 13.76
N GLY A 68 -6.85 0.78 12.46
CA GLY A 68 -8.10 1.33 11.93
C GLY A 68 -9.31 0.46 12.26
N LEU A 69 -9.18 -0.87 12.18
CA LEU A 69 -10.25 -1.79 12.56
C LEU A 69 -10.52 -1.81 14.06
N SER A 70 -9.54 -1.51 14.91
CA SER A 70 -9.74 -1.35 16.36
C SER A 70 -10.43 -0.03 16.73
N GLY A 71 -10.77 0.82 15.76
CA GLY A 71 -11.49 2.07 15.96
C GLY A 71 -10.61 3.32 16.06
N LEU A 72 -9.28 3.21 15.98
CA LEU A 72 -8.43 4.39 15.92
C LEU A 72 -8.68 5.17 14.63
N PRO A 73 -8.80 6.51 14.66
CA PRO A 73 -9.18 7.33 13.51
C PRO A 73 -8.03 7.51 12.53
N VAL A 74 -7.55 6.41 11.95
CA VAL A 74 -6.42 6.37 11.01
C VAL A 74 -6.86 6.15 9.55
N PHE A 75 -8.12 5.76 9.32
CA PHE A 75 -8.68 5.59 7.98
C PHE A 75 -9.20 6.92 7.41
N THR A 76 -9.40 6.95 6.10
CA THR A 76 -9.96 8.11 5.40
C THR A 76 -11.46 8.34 5.66
N LEU A 77 -12.17 7.30 6.05
CA LEU A 77 -13.57 7.26 6.49
C LEU A 77 -13.61 6.77 7.95
N PRO A 78 -14.78 6.83 8.63
CA PRO A 78 -14.90 6.38 10.02
C PRO A 78 -14.34 4.99 10.25
N SER A 79 -13.38 4.91 11.16
CA SER A 79 -12.66 3.68 11.52
C SER A 79 -13.55 2.74 12.36
N GLY A 80 -13.14 1.50 12.46
CA GLY A 80 -13.82 0.45 13.23
C GLY A 80 -14.04 -0.83 12.42
N PRO A 81 -14.53 -1.91 13.05
CA PRO A 81 -14.70 -3.21 12.39
C PRO A 81 -15.64 -3.17 11.16
N GLN A 82 -16.62 -2.26 11.16
CA GLN A 82 -17.54 -2.04 10.05
C GLN A 82 -16.84 -1.58 8.76
N TYR A 83 -15.60 -1.12 8.85
CA TYR A 83 -14.83 -0.67 7.68
C TYR A 83 -14.57 -1.81 6.68
N ILE A 84 -14.60 -3.07 7.14
CA ILE A 84 -14.47 -4.26 6.28
C ILE A 84 -15.56 -4.27 5.18
N PHE A 85 -16.74 -3.74 5.50
CA PHE A 85 -17.86 -3.65 4.54
C PHE A 85 -17.81 -2.41 3.64
N GLN A 86 -16.78 -1.57 3.77
CA GLN A 86 -16.55 -0.48 2.82
C GLN A 86 -16.03 -1.04 1.50
N PRO A 87 -16.58 -0.62 0.34
CA PRO A 87 -16.12 -1.10 -0.96
C PRO A 87 -14.61 -0.91 -1.21
N THR A 88 -14.02 0.09 -0.57
CA THR A 88 -12.58 0.42 -0.72
C THR A 88 -11.66 -0.38 0.19
N PHE A 89 -12.18 -1.18 1.13
CA PHE A 89 -11.36 -1.95 2.07
C PHE A 89 -10.43 -2.96 1.36
N GLY A 90 -10.89 -3.53 0.25
CA GLY A 90 -10.07 -4.44 -0.55
C GLY A 90 -8.75 -3.82 -1.03
N PHE A 91 -8.72 -2.51 -1.28
CA PHE A 91 -7.48 -1.81 -1.65
C PHE A 91 -6.49 -1.75 -0.49
N LEU A 92 -6.95 -1.68 0.77
CA LEU A 92 -6.09 -1.77 1.95
C LEU A 92 -5.42 -3.15 2.05
N LEU A 93 -6.17 -4.21 1.78
CA LEU A 93 -5.60 -5.57 1.68
C LEU A 93 -4.60 -5.64 0.51
N GLY A 94 -4.93 -5.03 -0.61
CA GLY A 94 -4.04 -4.89 -1.77
C GLY A 94 -2.73 -4.20 -1.42
N PHE A 95 -2.73 -3.18 -0.55
CA PHE A 95 -1.51 -2.52 -0.09
C PHE A 95 -0.57 -3.46 0.68
N VAL A 96 -1.11 -4.40 1.47
CA VAL A 96 -0.30 -5.43 2.13
C VAL A 96 0.44 -6.28 1.11
N ALA A 97 -0.29 -6.74 0.08
CA ALA A 97 0.28 -7.52 -1.01
C ALA A 97 1.33 -6.72 -1.79
N THR A 98 1.05 -5.46 -2.10
CA THR A 98 1.98 -4.53 -2.77
C THR A 98 3.29 -4.37 -1.98
N ALA A 99 3.20 -4.08 -0.68
CA ALA A 99 4.38 -3.93 0.17
C ALA A 99 5.19 -5.23 0.22
N TYR A 100 4.51 -6.38 0.29
CA TYR A 100 5.18 -7.67 0.27
C TYR A 100 5.90 -7.95 -1.05
N ILE A 101 5.24 -7.74 -2.21
CA ILE A 101 5.78 -8.00 -3.54
C ILE A 101 7.01 -7.11 -3.80
N ILE A 102 6.88 -5.80 -3.59
CA ILE A 102 7.98 -4.85 -3.79
C ILE A 102 9.14 -5.20 -2.86
N GLY A 103 8.85 -5.48 -1.59
CA GLY A 103 9.86 -5.90 -0.62
C GLY A 103 10.59 -7.16 -1.06
N LYS A 104 9.86 -8.18 -1.52
CA LYS A 104 10.43 -9.46 -1.94
C LYS A 104 11.38 -9.33 -3.13
N VAL A 105 11.02 -8.54 -4.12
CA VAL A 105 11.88 -8.27 -5.28
C VAL A 105 13.09 -7.41 -4.92
N SER A 106 12.94 -6.54 -3.91
CA SER A 106 14.03 -5.64 -3.48
C SER A 106 14.98 -6.23 -2.45
N GLU A 107 14.65 -7.36 -1.80
CA GLU A 107 15.50 -8.00 -0.76
C GLU A 107 16.88 -8.48 -1.24
N PRO A 108 17.04 -9.08 -2.44
CA PRO A 108 18.35 -9.55 -2.88
C PRO A 108 19.35 -8.40 -3.01
N GLU A 109 20.44 -8.46 -2.23
CA GLU A 109 21.52 -7.48 -2.28
C GLU A 109 22.25 -7.53 -3.63
N GLY A 110 22.59 -6.37 -4.17
CA GLY A 110 23.41 -6.25 -5.38
C GLY A 110 22.68 -6.46 -6.72
N SER A 111 21.45 -6.99 -6.74
CA SER A 111 20.73 -7.31 -7.98
C SER A 111 19.48 -6.44 -8.25
N PHE A 112 19.25 -5.41 -7.45
CA PHE A 112 18.07 -4.54 -7.61
C PHE A 112 18.31 -3.49 -8.70
N THR A 113 17.89 -3.81 -9.90
CA THR A 113 18.00 -2.95 -11.08
C THR A 113 16.76 -2.07 -11.26
N PRO A 114 16.86 -0.95 -12.02
CA PRO A 114 15.68 -0.15 -12.36
C PRO A 114 14.55 -0.98 -12.99
N ALA A 115 14.87 -1.90 -13.90
CA ALA A 115 13.87 -2.78 -14.52
C ALA A 115 13.11 -3.62 -13.48
N LYS A 116 13.82 -4.20 -12.49
CA LYS A 116 13.18 -4.92 -11.39
C LYS A 116 12.33 -4.02 -10.51
N ALA A 117 12.75 -2.77 -10.28
CA ALA A 117 11.98 -1.80 -9.51
C ALA A 117 10.64 -1.49 -10.20
N PHE A 118 10.65 -1.22 -11.51
CA PHE A 118 9.43 -0.99 -12.28
C PHE A 118 8.54 -2.25 -12.31
N ALA A 119 9.11 -3.42 -12.60
CA ALA A 119 8.35 -4.67 -12.63
C ALA A 119 7.67 -4.97 -11.29
N ALA A 120 8.38 -4.82 -10.17
CA ALA A 120 7.82 -5.04 -8.83
C ALA A 120 6.73 -4.03 -8.50
N SER A 121 6.93 -2.75 -8.84
CA SER A 121 5.97 -1.68 -8.59
C SER A 121 4.67 -1.91 -9.38
N TYR A 122 4.78 -2.23 -10.68
CA TYR A 122 3.60 -2.48 -11.50
C TYR A 122 2.89 -3.79 -11.16
N LEU A 123 3.64 -4.85 -10.80
CA LEU A 123 3.04 -6.09 -10.32
C LEU A 123 2.29 -5.85 -9.00
N GLY A 124 2.90 -5.10 -8.07
CA GLY A 124 2.24 -4.73 -6.81
C GLY A 124 0.97 -3.91 -7.06
N LEU A 125 1.04 -2.91 -7.95
CA LEU A 125 -0.11 -2.10 -8.36
C LEU A 125 -1.21 -2.96 -8.98
N PHE A 126 -0.87 -3.84 -9.90
CA PHE A 126 -1.84 -4.74 -10.54
C PHE A 126 -2.56 -5.62 -9.52
N VAL A 127 -1.80 -6.28 -8.64
CA VAL A 127 -2.37 -7.14 -7.57
C VAL A 127 -3.26 -6.33 -6.63
N GLN A 128 -2.87 -5.12 -6.27
CA GLN A 128 -3.68 -4.21 -5.45
C GLN A 128 -5.06 -3.93 -6.09
N TYR A 129 -5.08 -3.63 -7.39
CA TYR A 129 -6.34 -3.35 -8.09
C TYR A 129 -7.18 -4.59 -8.28
N VAL A 130 -6.58 -5.75 -8.54
CA VAL A 130 -7.31 -7.02 -8.61
C VAL A 130 -8.02 -7.30 -7.28
N ILE A 131 -7.29 -7.25 -6.15
CA ILE A 131 -7.87 -7.48 -4.82
C ILE A 131 -8.94 -6.41 -4.50
N GLY A 132 -8.63 -5.13 -4.78
CA GLY A 132 -9.53 -4.01 -4.50
C GLY A 132 -10.84 -4.10 -5.27
N ILE A 133 -10.79 -4.35 -6.59
CA ILE A 133 -11.98 -4.41 -7.44
C ILE A 133 -12.81 -5.66 -7.14
N LEU A 134 -12.19 -6.81 -6.88
CA LEU A 134 -12.91 -8.02 -6.52
C LEU A 134 -13.67 -7.84 -5.19
N HIS A 135 -13.02 -7.28 -4.19
CA HIS A 135 -13.69 -6.95 -2.93
C HIS A 135 -14.82 -5.93 -3.15
N MET A 136 -14.57 -4.86 -3.89
CA MET A 136 -15.57 -3.84 -4.21
C MET A 136 -16.79 -4.46 -4.92
N TYR A 137 -16.56 -5.35 -5.88
CA TYR A 137 -17.62 -6.09 -6.58
C TYR A 137 -18.44 -6.95 -5.62
N ALA A 138 -17.77 -7.66 -4.71
CA ALA A 138 -18.43 -8.48 -3.69
C ALA A 138 -19.31 -7.62 -2.77
N ILE A 139 -18.79 -6.50 -2.28
CA ILE A 139 -19.55 -5.61 -1.37
C ILE A 139 -20.75 -4.98 -2.07
N TYR A 140 -20.60 -4.48 -3.31
CA TYR A 140 -21.75 -3.88 -4.01
C TYR A 140 -22.85 -4.89 -4.33
N ASN A 141 -22.50 -6.08 -4.81
CA ASN A 141 -23.48 -7.03 -5.30
C ASN A 141 -24.09 -7.92 -4.21
N PHE A 142 -23.32 -8.27 -3.16
CA PHE A 142 -23.78 -9.22 -2.14
C PHE A 142 -24.12 -8.57 -0.80
N TYR A 143 -23.52 -7.42 -0.45
CA TYR A 143 -23.77 -6.77 0.85
C TYR A 143 -24.70 -5.54 0.69
N ASN A 144 -24.37 -4.63 -0.22
CA ASN A 144 -25.13 -3.39 -0.41
C ASN A 144 -26.41 -3.58 -1.25
N ASN A 145 -26.64 -4.75 -1.83
CA ASN A 145 -27.76 -5.05 -2.75
C ASN A 145 -27.90 -4.00 -3.88
N ARG A 146 -26.76 -3.52 -4.38
CA ARG A 146 -26.68 -2.59 -5.52
C ARG A 146 -25.98 -3.28 -6.68
N PRO A 147 -26.70 -4.05 -7.52
CA PRO A 147 -26.08 -4.81 -8.59
C PRO A 147 -25.30 -3.88 -9.52
N THR A 148 -23.98 -4.04 -9.53
CA THR A 148 -23.06 -3.23 -10.30
C THR A 148 -22.24 -4.15 -11.19
N GLY A 149 -22.20 -3.86 -12.50
CA GLY A 149 -21.42 -4.63 -13.44
C GLY A 149 -19.91 -4.55 -13.14
N PHE A 150 -19.20 -5.66 -13.27
CA PHE A 150 -17.76 -5.72 -13.03
C PHE A 150 -16.98 -4.68 -13.85
N TRP A 151 -17.28 -4.57 -15.15
CA TRP A 151 -16.63 -3.61 -16.04
C TRP A 151 -16.94 -2.14 -15.70
N ALA A 152 -18.11 -1.88 -15.12
CA ALA A 152 -18.44 -0.53 -14.63
C ALA A 152 -17.54 -0.13 -13.43
N LEU A 153 -17.22 -1.07 -12.55
CA LEU A 153 -16.27 -0.84 -11.46
C LEU A 153 -14.84 -0.64 -11.98
N VAL A 154 -14.43 -1.47 -12.95
CA VAL A 154 -13.09 -1.33 -13.58
C VAL A 154 -12.94 0.05 -14.23
N SER A 155 -13.91 0.47 -15.03
CA SER A 155 -13.89 1.80 -15.68
C SER A 155 -13.93 2.95 -14.68
N GLY A 156 -14.72 2.81 -13.61
CA GLY A 156 -14.78 3.80 -12.53
C GLY A 156 -13.45 3.95 -11.77
N MET A 157 -12.63 2.89 -11.74
CA MET A 157 -11.31 2.94 -11.10
C MET A 157 -10.18 3.37 -12.04
N ALA A 158 -10.45 3.57 -13.34
CA ALA A 158 -9.42 3.87 -14.33
C ALA A 158 -8.60 5.13 -14.01
N LEU A 159 -9.27 6.21 -13.53
CA LEU A 159 -8.59 7.46 -13.18
C LEU A 159 -7.69 7.29 -11.94
N TYR A 160 -8.13 6.48 -10.97
CA TYR A 160 -7.32 6.14 -9.79
C TYR A 160 -6.11 5.30 -10.20
N PHE A 161 -6.31 4.33 -11.09
CA PHE A 161 -5.23 3.51 -11.61
C PHE A 161 -4.19 4.35 -12.35
N LEU A 162 -4.61 5.28 -13.20
CA LEU A 162 -3.70 6.18 -13.92
C LEU A 162 -2.87 7.05 -12.96
N LYS A 163 -3.50 7.63 -11.94
CA LYS A 163 -2.80 8.37 -10.89
C LYS A 163 -1.78 7.48 -10.17
N ASP A 164 -2.18 6.27 -9.76
CA ASP A 164 -1.29 5.35 -9.05
C ASP A 164 -0.16 4.84 -9.95
N LEU A 165 -0.41 4.66 -11.24
CA LEU A 165 0.62 4.31 -12.21
C LEU A 165 1.75 5.36 -12.25
N ILE A 166 1.38 6.65 -12.25
CA ILE A 166 2.36 7.75 -12.20
C ILE A 166 3.13 7.74 -10.89
N LEU A 167 2.43 7.61 -9.75
CA LEU A 167 3.05 7.58 -8.43
C LEU A 167 3.97 6.38 -8.23
N PHE A 168 3.57 5.21 -8.68
CA PHE A 168 4.39 3.99 -8.61
C PHE A 168 5.59 4.05 -9.57
N SER A 169 5.45 4.72 -10.73
CA SER A 169 6.59 5.01 -11.61
C SER A 169 7.62 5.90 -10.92
N PHE A 170 7.16 6.91 -10.17
CA PHE A 170 8.05 7.74 -9.35
C PHE A 170 8.77 6.91 -8.28
N VAL A 171 8.03 6.09 -7.51
CA VAL A 171 8.62 5.17 -6.52
C VAL A 171 9.65 4.25 -7.17
N ALA A 172 9.33 3.65 -8.31
CA ALA A 172 10.24 2.76 -9.04
C ALA A 172 11.53 3.49 -9.47
N SER A 173 11.43 4.73 -9.95
CA SER A 173 12.57 5.54 -10.40
C SER A 173 13.54 5.87 -9.25
N VAL A 174 13.03 6.19 -8.06
CA VAL A 174 13.87 6.53 -6.91
C VAL A 174 14.34 5.31 -6.12
N SER A 175 13.72 4.16 -6.30
CA SER A 175 13.98 2.91 -5.58
C SER A 175 15.46 2.46 -5.63
N PRO A 176 16.15 2.44 -6.78
CA PRO A 176 17.55 2.01 -6.84
C PRO A 176 18.48 2.97 -6.06
N VAL A 177 18.16 4.27 -6.04
CA VAL A 177 18.95 5.26 -5.30
C VAL A 177 18.77 5.05 -3.80
N ILE A 178 17.51 4.86 -3.35
CA ILE A 178 17.20 4.57 -1.94
C ILE A 178 17.93 3.31 -1.49
N LYS A 179 17.87 2.21 -2.26
CA LYS A 179 18.54 0.95 -1.93
C LYS A 179 20.07 1.11 -1.81
N ARG A 180 20.70 1.82 -2.74
CA ARG A 180 22.15 2.07 -2.67
C ARG A 180 22.53 2.85 -1.41
N ARG A 181 21.74 3.86 -1.04
CA ARG A 181 21.99 4.63 0.20
C ARG A 181 21.80 3.78 1.45
N LEU A 182 20.75 2.96 1.51
CA LEU A 182 20.50 2.07 2.64
C LEU A 182 21.64 1.04 2.81
N ALA A 183 22.14 0.47 1.72
CA ALA A 183 23.29 -0.45 1.76
C ALA A 183 24.56 0.23 2.33
N ALA A 184 24.82 1.49 1.96
CA ALA A 184 25.96 2.25 2.47
C ALA A 184 25.88 2.58 3.97
N PHE A 185 24.67 2.60 4.58
CA PHE A 185 24.49 2.79 6.02
C PHE A 185 24.51 1.50 6.84
N SER A 186 24.48 0.35 6.18
CA SER A 186 24.50 -0.97 6.83
C SER A 186 25.87 -1.64 6.83
N SER A 187 26.83 -1.12 6.03
CA SER A 187 28.25 -1.48 6.04
C SER A 187 29.01 -0.69 7.09
#